data_edb546a030ba92d146c5cb6bd9885ff3
#
_entry.id   edb546a030ba92d146c5cb6bd9885ff3
#
_cell.length_a   1.000
_cell.length_b   1.000
_cell.length_c   1.000
_cell.angle_alpha   90.00
_cell.angle_beta   90.00
_cell.angle_gamma   90.00
#
_symmetry.space_group_name_H-M   'P 1'
#
loop_
_entity.id
_entity.type
_entity.pdbx_description
1 polymer ?
#
loop_
_entity_poly.entity_id
_entity_poly.type
_entity_poly.pdbx_seq_one_letter_code
_entity_poly.pdbx_strand_id
1 'polypeptide(L)'
;MNRITIIPVLLSIILLSACGTGDLSSSNHGTITQVSTIVNIGSDTLVNLALAWAENYHQLHPQVEISVTGGGSGTGIAALINGTVDLANASRQIKPEEIRQAKENGIIPIEHIVARDAIAVIVNPNNPVNQLTIQQLSDIYSGKINNWNEVGGDDRPIVRLSRETNSGTHVFFLENVIRLGKANNTTLFSTDTLLLPSSEGITAETRDNPNVIGYDGLGYVTPEVKVVAVAKDITGPYVLPSAESVNEGEYPIARDLYMYTNGEPSGSVLEYLNWIMTSAAQAVVMQLGFVPIEIP
;
A
#
# COMPACT_ATOMS: atom_id res chain seq x y z
N MET A 1 -50.87 -35.31 -47.33
CA MET A 1 -51.11 -36.80 -47.13
C MET A 1 -49.79 -37.49 -47.42
N ASN A 2 -49.01 -37.93 -46.45
CA ASN A 2 -48.02 -39.00 -46.57
C ASN A 2 -47.70 -39.49 -45.14
N ARG A 3 -47.84 -40.80 -45.02
CA ARG A 3 -47.90 -41.56 -43.78
C ARG A 3 -46.48 -41.83 -43.24
N ILE A 4 -46.31 -41.67 -41.95
CA ILE A 4 -45.13 -42.06 -41.18
C ILE A 4 -45.26 -43.54 -40.83
N THR A 5 -44.24 -44.32 -41.17
CA THR A 5 -44.12 -45.74 -40.80
C THR A 5 -43.11 -45.86 -39.65
N ILE A 6 -43.57 -46.37 -38.51
CA ILE A 6 -42.75 -46.60 -37.29
C ILE A 6 -42.34 -48.11 -37.36
N ILE A 7 -41.03 -48.37 -37.21
CA ILE A 7 -40.46 -49.71 -37.04
C ILE A 7 -39.92 -49.81 -35.60
N PRO A 8 -40.33 -50.77 -34.78
CA PRO A 8 -39.75 -51.03 -33.48
C PRO A 8 -38.54 -51.96 -33.60
N VAL A 9 -37.42 -51.54 -33.04
CA VAL A 9 -36.22 -52.36 -32.84
C VAL A 9 -36.25 -52.98 -31.46
N LEU A 10 -36.20 -54.30 -31.45
CA LEU A 10 -36.21 -55.13 -30.25
C LEU A 10 -34.85 -55.09 -29.53
N LEU A 11 -34.90 -54.91 -28.25
CA LEU A 11 -33.74 -54.84 -27.34
C LEU A 11 -33.42 -56.23 -26.78
N SER A 12 -32.26 -56.77 -27.09
CA SER A 12 -31.77 -58.04 -26.50
C SER A 12 -30.80 -57.73 -25.34
N ILE A 13 -31.22 -58.07 -24.14
CA ILE A 13 -30.43 -57.98 -22.90
C ILE A 13 -29.57 -59.24 -22.78
N ILE A 14 -28.26 -59.10 -22.75
CA ILE A 14 -27.34 -60.18 -22.35
C ILE A 14 -26.77 -59.84 -20.98
N LEU A 15 -27.17 -60.60 -19.98
CA LEU A 15 -26.59 -60.59 -18.61
C LEU A 15 -25.36 -61.52 -18.62
N LEU A 16 -24.19 -60.91 -18.37
CA LEU A 16 -23.00 -61.69 -17.99
C LEU A 16 -22.62 -61.31 -16.57
N SER A 17 -22.88 -62.22 -15.68
CA SER A 17 -22.36 -62.19 -14.30
C SER A 17 -20.89 -62.67 -14.30
N ALA A 18 -19.96 -61.84 -13.86
CA ALA A 18 -18.61 -62.27 -13.50
C ALA A 18 -18.31 -61.80 -12.10
N CYS A 19 -18.33 -62.71 -11.13
CA CYS A 19 -17.72 -62.50 -9.82
C CYS A 19 -16.19 -62.50 -9.97
N GLY A 20 -15.60 -61.37 -9.60
CA GLY A 20 -14.16 -61.24 -9.39
C GLY A 20 -13.95 -60.56 -8.06
N THR A 21 -13.67 -61.36 -7.01
CA THR A 21 -13.16 -60.84 -5.75
C THR A 21 -11.71 -60.41 -5.95
N GLY A 22 -11.47 -59.12 -5.98
CA GLY A 22 -10.14 -58.52 -5.94
C GLY A 22 -10.16 -57.37 -4.96
N ASP A 23 -9.68 -57.61 -3.73
CA ASP A 23 -9.30 -56.59 -2.78
C ASP A 23 -8.23 -55.70 -3.39
N LEU A 24 -8.59 -54.47 -3.76
CA LEU A 24 -7.67 -53.39 -3.98
C LEU A 24 -8.14 -52.19 -3.15
N SER A 25 -8.02 -52.36 -1.82
CA SER A 25 -8.00 -51.22 -0.91
C SER A 25 -6.68 -50.50 -1.09
N SER A 26 -6.61 -49.64 -2.08
CA SER A 26 -5.61 -48.57 -2.14
C SER A 26 -6.36 -47.27 -2.34
N SER A 27 -7.05 -46.85 -1.28
CA SER A 27 -7.54 -45.50 -1.18
C SER A 27 -6.34 -44.60 -0.96
N ASN A 28 -5.69 -44.21 -2.05
CA ASN A 28 -4.83 -43.04 -2.05
C ASN A 28 -5.76 -41.83 -1.82
N HIS A 29 -6.06 -41.56 -0.57
CA HIS A 29 -6.59 -40.26 -0.13
C HIS A 29 -5.43 -39.28 -0.35
N GLY A 30 -5.25 -38.82 -1.59
CA GLY A 30 -4.56 -37.56 -1.80
C GLY A 30 -5.31 -36.54 -0.97
N THR A 31 -4.71 -36.14 0.14
CA THR A 31 -5.18 -35.00 0.92
C THR A 31 -5.19 -33.83 -0.05
N ILE A 32 -6.38 -33.45 -0.52
CA ILE A 32 -6.55 -32.19 -1.25
C ILE A 32 -6.23 -31.12 -0.20
N THR A 33 -5.01 -30.61 -0.21
CA THR A 33 -4.63 -29.49 0.60
C THR A 33 -5.47 -28.32 0.10
N GLN A 34 -6.48 -27.93 0.89
CA GLN A 34 -7.34 -26.81 0.54
C GLN A 34 -6.47 -25.56 0.53
N VAL A 35 -6.30 -24.96 -0.64
CA VAL A 35 -5.60 -23.68 -0.78
C VAL A 35 -6.46 -22.59 -0.15
N SER A 36 -5.89 -21.84 0.80
CA SER A 36 -6.51 -20.67 1.38
C SER A 36 -6.02 -19.44 0.62
N THR A 37 -6.94 -18.58 0.21
CA THR A 37 -6.60 -17.33 -0.48
C THR A 37 -6.86 -16.14 0.45
N ILE A 38 -5.90 -15.22 0.55
CA ILE A 38 -6.01 -13.93 1.24
C ILE A 38 -6.04 -12.82 0.19
N VAL A 39 -7.10 -12.02 0.21
CA VAL A 39 -7.25 -10.87 -0.69
C VAL A 39 -6.76 -9.61 0.02
N ASN A 40 -5.70 -9.00 -0.48
CA ASN A 40 -5.05 -7.82 0.07
C ASN A 40 -5.05 -6.69 -0.96
N ILE A 41 -5.79 -5.59 -0.68
CA ILE A 41 -5.94 -4.45 -1.60
C ILE A 41 -5.63 -3.14 -0.87
N GLY A 42 -5.01 -2.18 -1.54
CA GLY A 42 -4.98 -0.82 -1.02
C GLY A 42 -3.77 0.02 -1.39
N SER A 43 -3.06 0.49 -0.40
CA SER A 43 -2.00 1.49 -0.52
C SER A 43 -0.89 1.09 -1.51
N ASP A 44 -0.65 1.92 -2.52
CA ASP A 44 0.49 1.73 -3.42
C ASP A 44 1.82 1.84 -2.69
N THR A 45 1.91 2.65 -1.63
CA THR A 45 3.10 2.71 -0.78
C THR A 45 3.48 1.33 -0.24
N LEU A 46 2.48 0.49 0.08
CA LEU A 46 2.70 -0.85 0.64
C LEU A 46 2.81 -1.96 -0.41
N VAL A 47 2.52 -1.70 -1.70
CA VAL A 47 2.43 -2.76 -2.71
C VAL A 47 3.69 -3.61 -2.79
N ASN A 48 4.87 -2.98 -2.94
CA ASN A 48 6.12 -3.71 -3.06
C ASN A 48 6.45 -4.51 -1.78
N LEU A 49 6.18 -3.94 -0.62
CA LEU A 49 6.37 -4.62 0.67
C LEU A 49 5.38 -5.78 0.84
N ALA A 50 4.11 -5.57 0.53
CA ALA A 50 3.08 -6.59 0.62
C ALA A 50 3.32 -7.76 -0.36
N LEU A 51 3.80 -7.49 -1.58
CA LEU A 51 4.21 -8.50 -2.55
C LEU A 51 5.41 -9.31 -2.04
N ALA A 52 6.44 -8.64 -1.50
CA ALA A 52 7.60 -9.32 -0.94
C ALA A 52 7.23 -10.19 0.27
N TRP A 53 6.34 -9.70 1.14
CA TRP A 53 5.82 -10.51 2.23
C TRP A 53 4.99 -11.69 1.74
N ALA A 54 4.12 -11.50 0.75
CA ALA A 54 3.29 -12.56 0.17
C ALA A 54 4.17 -13.68 -0.42
N GLU A 55 5.22 -13.32 -1.17
CA GLU A 55 6.16 -14.28 -1.74
C GLU A 55 6.93 -15.04 -0.65
N ASN A 56 7.51 -14.33 0.33
CA ASN A 56 8.25 -14.98 1.43
C ASN A 56 7.34 -15.88 2.27
N TYR A 57 6.10 -15.46 2.53
CA TYR A 57 5.14 -16.27 3.29
C TYR A 57 4.72 -17.51 2.52
N HIS A 58 4.46 -17.39 1.22
CA HIS A 58 4.10 -18.53 0.36
C HIS A 58 5.20 -19.60 0.30
N GLN A 59 6.48 -19.21 0.31
CA GLN A 59 7.60 -20.16 0.38
C GLN A 59 7.56 -21.02 1.65
N LEU A 60 7.10 -20.46 2.78
CA LEU A 60 6.95 -21.16 4.05
C LEU A 60 5.61 -21.89 4.17
N HIS A 61 4.57 -21.38 3.53
CA HIS A 61 3.18 -21.84 3.59
C HIS A 61 2.58 -22.00 2.19
N PRO A 62 3.00 -23.01 1.39
CA PRO A 62 2.57 -23.17 0.00
C PRO A 62 1.06 -23.37 -0.21
N GLN A 63 0.34 -23.71 0.86
CA GLN A 63 -1.12 -23.84 0.86
C GLN A 63 -1.86 -22.49 1.02
N VAL A 64 -1.14 -21.38 1.21
CA VAL A 64 -1.73 -20.04 1.34
C VAL A 64 -1.30 -19.19 0.15
N GLU A 65 -2.27 -18.70 -0.60
CA GLU A 65 -2.07 -17.73 -1.68
C GLU A 65 -2.49 -16.34 -1.20
N ILE A 66 -1.66 -15.34 -1.45
CA ILE A 66 -1.95 -13.94 -1.09
C ILE A 66 -1.99 -13.11 -2.36
N SER A 67 -3.18 -12.64 -2.72
CA SER A 67 -3.38 -11.73 -3.84
C SER A 67 -3.16 -10.30 -3.38
N VAL A 68 -2.18 -9.59 -3.95
CA VAL A 68 -1.88 -8.20 -3.61
C VAL A 68 -2.24 -7.29 -4.78
N THR A 69 -3.03 -6.24 -4.50
CA THR A 69 -3.41 -5.23 -5.50
C THR A 69 -3.28 -3.83 -4.91
N GLY A 70 -2.66 -2.91 -5.64
CA GLY A 70 -2.57 -1.49 -5.33
C GLY A 70 -3.88 -0.74 -5.61
N GLY A 71 -3.79 0.57 -5.82
CA GLY A 71 -4.91 1.44 -6.17
C GLY A 71 -5.21 2.50 -5.09
N GLY A 72 -4.32 2.64 -4.10
CA GLY A 72 -4.39 3.64 -3.04
C GLY A 72 -5.14 3.21 -1.79
N SER A 73 -4.81 3.83 -0.66
CA SER A 73 -5.41 3.52 0.66
C SER A 73 -6.93 3.69 0.66
N GLY A 74 -7.45 4.67 -0.06
CA GLY A 74 -8.89 4.88 -0.19
C GLY A 74 -9.60 3.70 -0.85
N THR A 75 -8.98 3.09 -1.87
CA THR A 75 -9.51 1.91 -2.55
C THR A 75 -9.55 0.70 -1.62
N GLY A 76 -8.46 0.45 -0.87
CA GLY A 76 -8.41 -0.64 0.11
C GLY A 76 -9.45 -0.48 1.21
N ILE A 77 -9.56 0.71 1.79
CA ILE A 77 -10.55 1.01 2.82
C ILE A 77 -11.98 0.86 2.29
N ALA A 78 -12.25 1.31 1.07
CA ALA A 78 -13.57 1.12 0.43
C ALA A 78 -13.87 -0.37 0.21
N ALA A 79 -12.88 -1.16 -0.20
CA ALA A 79 -13.02 -2.61 -0.34
C ALA A 79 -13.30 -3.30 1.00
N LEU A 80 -12.65 -2.87 2.07
CA LEU A 80 -12.94 -3.35 3.44
C LEU A 80 -14.37 -3.00 3.86
N ILE A 81 -14.80 -1.74 3.67
CA ILE A 81 -16.17 -1.28 3.98
C ILE A 81 -17.22 -2.10 3.24
N ASN A 82 -16.91 -2.55 2.03
CA ASN A 82 -17.79 -3.40 1.21
C ASN A 82 -17.66 -4.91 1.52
N GLY A 83 -16.77 -5.31 2.42
CA GLY A 83 -16.54 -6.70 2.79
C GLY A 83 -15.96 -7.57 1.66
N THR A 84 -15.18 -6.97 0.74
CA THR A 84 -14.63 -7.65 -0.45
C THR A 84 -13.16 -8.00 -0.35
N VAL A 85 -12.51 -7.69 0.78
CA VAL A 85 -11.11 -8.01 1.06
C VAL A 85 -10.94 -8.58 2.46
N ASP A 86 -9.89 -9.36 2.64
CA ASP A 86 -9.46 -9.86 3.95
C ASP A 86 -8.56 -8.84 4.65
N LEU A 87 -7.70 -8.16 3.87
CA LEU A 87 -6.76 -7.15 4.32
C LEU A 87 -6.86 -5.89 3.47
N ALA A 88 -7.05 -4.74 4.11
CA ALA A 88 -6.97 -3.44 3.46
C ALA A 88 -5.66 -2.74 3.85
N ASN A 89 -4.75 -2.54 2.88
CA ASN A 89 -3.51 -1.80 3.09
C ASN A 89 -3.76 -0.30 3.09
N ALA A 90 -3.21 0.40 4.07
CA ALA A 90 -3.32 1.85 4.15
C ALA A 90 -2.03 2.51 4.65
N SER A 91 -1.68 3.64 4.06
CA SER A 91 -0.58 4.51 4.46
C SER A 91 -1.07 5.80 5.13
N ARG A 92 -2.25 5.73 5.69
CA ARG A 92 -2.91 6.67 6.60
C ARG A 92 -3.90 5.96 7.48
N GLN A 93 -4.27 6.56 8.58
CA GLN A 93 -5.38 6.02 9.37
C GLN A 93 -6.71 6.06 8.62
N ILE A 94 -7.60 5.11 8.95
CA ILE A 94 -8.98 5.13 8.52
C ILE A 94 -9.69 6.32 9.16
N LYS A 95 -10.48 7.06 8.36
CA LYS A 95 -11.14 8.27 8.82
C LYS A 95 -12.40 7.97 9.63
N PRO A 96 -12.82 8.88 10.54
CA PRO A 96 -14.06 8.68 11.32
C PRO A 96 -15.31 8.43 10.49
N GLU A 97 -15.44 9.09 9.33
CA GLU A 97 -16.56 8.87 8.40
C GLU A 97 -16.49 7.49 7.72
N GLU A 98 -15.29 6.99 7.41
CA GLU A 98 -15.07 5.66 6.83
C GLU A 98 -15.38 4.57 7.87
N ILE A 99 -15.01 4.77 9.15
CA ILE A 99 -15.37 3.88 10.27
C ILE A 99 -16.89 3.84 10.44
N ARG A 100 -17.57 4.99 10.33
CA ARG A 100 -19.03 5.02 10.43
C ARG A 100 -19.68 4.23 9.29
N GLN A 101 -19.23 4.44 8.05
CA GLN A 101 -19.73 3.72 6.88
C GLN A 101 -19.49 2.21 7.01
N ALA A 102 -18.31 1.80 7.50
CA ALA A 102 -17.99 0.40 7.76
C ALA A 102 -19.00 -0.23 8.73
N LYS A 103 -19.28 0.45 9.85
CA LYS A 103 -20.24 -0.02 10.86
C LYS A 103 -21.66 -0.12 10.32
N GLU A 104 -22.11 0.81 9.47
CA GLU A 104 -23.40 0.77 8.78
C GLU A 104 -23.52 -0.48 7.88
N ASN A 105 -22.41 -0.96 7.32
CA ASN A 105 -22.33 -2.19 6.54
C ASN A 105 -22.05 -3.45 7.38
N GLY A 106 -22.03 -3.36 8.71
CA GLY A 106 -21.73 -4.48 9.60
C GLY A 106 -20.24 -4.86 9.66
N ILE A 107 -19.36 -4.00 9.17
CA ILE A 107 -17.90 -4.17 9.19
C ILE A 107 -17.31 -3.47 10.42
N ILE A 108 -16.40 -4.14 11.12
CA ILE A 108 -15.71 -3.60 12.30
C ILE A 108 -14.21 -3.51 11.95
N PRO A 109 -13.71 -2.37 11.47
CA PRO A 109 -12.29 -2.25 11.12
C PRO A 109 -11.41 -2.40 12.36
N ILE A 110 -10.47 -3.35 12.31
CA ILE A 110 -9.39 -3.50 13.31
C ILE A 110 -8.08 -3.08 12.66
N GLU A 111 -7.36 -2.22 13.34
CA GLU A 111 -6.11 -1.64 12.88
C GLU A 111 -4.91 -2.50 13.31
N HIS A 112 -4.03 -2.82 12.37
CA HIS A 112 -2.75 -3.47 12.60
C HIS A 112 -1.64 -2.58 12.04
N ILE A 113 -0.78 -2.04 12.90
CA ILE A 113 0.43 -1.32 12.47
C ILE A 113 1.45 -2.39 12.05
N VAL A 114 1.89 -2.35 10.80
CA VAL A 114 2.75 -3.40 10.21
C VAL A 114 4.16 -2.93 9.88
N ALA A 115 4.35 -1.61 9.71
CA ALA A 115 5.63 -0.96 9.46
C ALA A 115 5.49 0.54 9.71
N ARG A 116 6.60 1.29 9.59
CA ARG A 116 6.61 2.75 9.52
C ARG A 116 7.23 3.22 8.21
N ASP A 117 6.94 4.47 7.85
CA ASP A 117 7.43 5.10 6.63
C ASP A 117 7.83 6.53 6.92
N ALA A 118 8.86 7.01 6.21
CA ALA A 118 9.19 8.41 6.10
C ALA A 118 8.74 8.93 4.73
N ILE A 119 8.03 10.04 4.69
CA ILE A 119 7.74 10.71 3.42
C ILE A 119 8.97 11.53 3.03
N ALA A 120 9.75 11.01 2.11
CA ALA A 120 10.88 11.72 1.54
C ALA A 120 10.41 12.83 0.59
N VAL A 121 10.93 14.03 0.76
CA VAL A 121 10.81 15.11 -0.22
C VAL A 121 11.95 14.96 -1.21
N ILE A 122 11.62 14.83 -2.48
CA ILE A 122 12.60 14.54 -3.54
C ILE A 122 12.58 15.62 -4.63
N VAL A 123 13.76 15.89 -5.16
CA VAL A 123 13.99 16.81 -6.26
C VAL A 123 14.96 16.21 -7.28
N ASN A 124 15.04 16.81 -8.45
CA ASN A 124 16.04 16.41 -9.44
C ASN A 124 17.47 16.54 -8.85
N PRO A 125 18.40 15.63 -9.16
CA PRO A 125 19.79 15.69 -8.66
C PRO A 125 20.51 17.01 -8.92
N ASN A 126 20.16 17.71 -10.00
CA ASN A 126 20.76 19.00 -10.36
C ASN A 126 20.12 20.20 -9.64
N ASN A 127 19.04 20.01 -8.89
CA ASN A 127 18.44 21.10 -8.13
C ASN A 127 19.35 21.49 -6.95
N PRO A 128 19.75 22.76 -6.75
CA PRO A 128 20.69 23.15 -5.68
C PRO A 128 20.06 23.14 -4.27
N VAL A 129 18.74 23.09 -4.14
CA VAL A 129 18.06 23.10 -2.82
C VAL A 129 18.33 21.79 -2.08
N ASN A 130 18.85 21.87 -0.85
CA ASN A 130 19.22 20.74 -0.03
C ASN A 130 18.35 20.58 1.22
N GLN A 131 17.60 21.62 1.58
CA GLN A 131 16.84 21.65 2.83
C GLN A 131 15.62 22.56 2.71
N LEU A 132 14.51 22.14 3.32
CA LEU A 132 13.24 22.88 3.38
C LEU A 132 12.60 22.72 4.76
N THR A 133 11.88 23.73 5.23
CA THR A 133 11.02 23.60 6.41
C THR A 133 9.63 23.08 6.01
N ILE A 134 8.88 22.53 6.98
CA ILE A 134 7.46 22.16 6.77
C ILE A 134 6.65 23.34 6.27
N GLN A 135 6.92 24.56 6.77
CA GLN A 135 6.23 25.78 6.31
C GLN A 135 6.55 26.07 4.83
N GLN A 136 7.82 25.98 4.41
CA GLN A 136 8.19 26.16 3.00
C GLN A 136 7.55 25.11 2.10
N LEU A 137 7.50 23.85 2.52
CA LEU A 137 6.78 22.81 1.81
C LEU A 137 5.29 23.12 1.68
N SER A 138 4.64 23.58 2.76
CA SER A 138 3.25 24.04 2.72
C SER A 138 3.06 25.18 1.72
N ASP A 139 3.94 26.17 1.73
CA ASP A 139 3.85 27.36 0.87
C ASP A 139 4.16 27.00 -0.61
N ILE A 140 5.08 26.08 -0.86
CA ILE A 140 5.32 25.54 -2.20
C ILE A 140 4.06 24.83 -2.70
N TYR A 141 3.57 23.82 -1.99
CA TYR A 141 2.47 22.99 -2.47
C TYR A 141 1.11 23.71 -2.46
N SER A 142 0.95 24.78 -1.71
CA SER A 142 -0.24 25.66 -1.78
C SER A 142 -0.13 26.73 -2.87
N GLY A 143 0.99 26.84 -3.59
CA GLY A 143 1.19 27.80 -4.68
C GLY A 143 1.55 29.22 -4.22
N LYS A 144 1.94 29.42 -2.98
CA LYS A 144 2.44 30.72 -2.49
C LYS A 144 3.89 30.95 -2.93
N ILE A 145 4.73 29.90 -2.94
CA ILE A 145 6.08 29.88 -3.48
C ILE A 145 6.03 29.14 -4.82
N ASN A 146 6.42 29.82 -5.90
CA ASN A 146 6.28 29.31 -7.25
C ASN A 146 7.60 29.24 -8.03
N ASN A 147 8.66 29.77 -7.47
CA ASN A 147 9.98 29.79 -8.08
C ASN A 147 11.01 29.24 -7.09
N TRP A 148 11.93 28.42 -7.57
CA TRP A 148 12.98 27.83 -6.76
C TRP A 148 13.90 28.86 -6.12
N ASN A 149 14.10 30.07 -6.72
CA ASN A 149 14.92 31.12 -6.13
C ASN A 149 14.36 31.67 -4.80
N GLU A 150 13.06 31.51 -4.55
CA GLU A 150 12.43 31.91 -3.28
C GLU A 150 12.85 31.03 -2.07
N VAL A 151 13.44 29.88 -2.37
CA VAL A 151 13.94 28.91 -1.37
C VAL A 151 15.42 28.56 -1.57
N GLY A 152 16.18 29.43 -2.25
CA GLY A 152 17.62 29.30 -2.42
C GLY A 152 18.06 28.44 -3.59
N GLY A 153 17.15 28.15 -4.54
CA GLY A 153 17.42 27.48 -5.79
C GLY A 153 17.68 28.43 -6.95
N ASP A 154 17.71 27.87 -8.14
CA ASP A 154 17.84 28.62 -9.40
C ASP A 154 16.57 29.43 -9.71
N ASP A 155 16.68 30.43 -10.59
CA ASP A 155 15.52 31.16 -11.10
C ASP A 155 14.76 30.28 -12.13
N ARG A 156 13.92 29.39 -11.61
CA ARG A 156 13.10 28.43 -12.37
C ARG A 156 11.75 28.22 -11.70
N PRO A 157 10.68 27.98 -12.48
CA PRO A 157 9.38 27.66 -11.94
C PRO A 157 9.42 26.31 -11.21
N ILE A 158 8.62 26.16 -10.15
CA ILE A 158 8.44 24.90 -9.43
C ILE A 158 7.30 24.11 -10.08
N VAL A 159 7.59 22.88 -10.49
CA VAL A 159 6.60 21.88 -10.92
C VAL A 159 6.30 20.95 -9.75
N ARG A 160 5.06 20.96 -9.28
CA ARG A 160 4.63 20.19 -8.09
C ARG A 160 4.05 18.87 -8.50
N LEU A 161 4.58 17.79 -7.95
CA LEU A 161 3.99 16.45 -8.11
C LEU A 161 3.33 16.02 -6.80
N SER A 162 2.21 15.35 -6.95
CA SER A 162 1.51 14.67 -5.87
C SER A 162 0.95 13.34 -6.37
N ARG A 163 0.53 12.51 -5.45
CA ARG A 163 -0.24 11.30 -5.73
C ARG A 163 -1.71 11.67 -5.95
N GLU A 164 -2.47 10.79 -6.59
CA GLU A 164 -3.93 10.91 -6.73
C GLU A 164 -4.64 10.99 -5.36
N THR A 165 -5.84 11.56 -5.35
CA THR A 165 -6.58 11.90 -4.12
C THR A 165 -7.03 10.70 -3.29
N ASN A 166 -7.10 9.49 -3.88
CA ASN A 166 -7.34 8.22 -3.19
C ASN A 166 -6.09 7.65 -2.51
N SER A 167 -4.90 8.21 -2.81
CA SER A 167 -3.64 7.83 -2.17
C SER A 167 -3.60 8.27 -0.71
N GLY A 168 -3.22 7.34 0.19
CA GLY A 168 -2.96 7.67 1.58
C GLY A 168 -1.81 8.65 1.76
N THR A 169 -0.81 8.61 0.86
CA THR A 169 0.33 9.54 0.86
C THR A 169 -0.12 10.96 0.53
N HIS A 170 -1.02 11.12 -0.45
CA HIS A 170 -1.62 12.41 -0.76
C HIS A 170 -2.37 13.00 0.44
N VAL A 171 -3.25 12.19 1.04
CA VAL A 171 -4.07 12.64 2.19
C VAL A 171 -3.18 12.97 3.39
N PHE A 172 -2.20 12.12 3.71
CA PHE A 172 -1.27 12.36 4.82
C PHE A 172 -0.46 13.65 4.61
N PHE A 173 0.07 13.86 3.40
CA PHE A 173 0.84 15.06 3.07
C PHE A 173 -0.02 16.33 3.12
N LEU A 174 -1.26 16.27 2.63
CA LEU A 174 -2.23 17.36 2.75
C LEU A 174 -2.47 17.77 4.21
N GLU A 175 -2.72 16.79 5.07
CA GLU A 175 -3.09 17.05 6.47
C GLU A 175 -1.89 17.49 7.31
N ASN A 176 -0.76 16.82 7.17
CA ASN A 176 0.38 17.02 8.07
C ASN A 176 1.40 18.07 7.56
N VAL A 177 1.53 18.22 6.24
CA VAL A 177 2.47 19.18 5.66
C VAL A 177 1.75 20.44 5.18
N ILE A 178 0.78 20.34 4.26
CA ILE A 178 0.13 21.53 3.70
C ILE A 178 -0.71 22.24 4.75
N ARG A 179 -1.46 21.47 5.54
CA ARG A 179 -2.29 21.99 6.66
C ARG A 179 -1.55 22.10 7.99
N LEU A 180 -0.26 21.76 8.00
CA LEU A 180 0.60 21.86 9.19
C LEU A 180 0.09 21.07 10.39
N GLY A 181 -0.61 19.94 10.17
CA GLY A 181 -1.24 19.15 11.23
C GLY A 181 -2.39 19.84 11.96
N LYS A 182 -2.93 20.94 11.45
CA LYS A 182 -3.98 21.74 12.09
C LYS A 182 -5.35 21.40 11.50
N ALA A 183 -6.25 20.81 12.29
CA ALA A 183 -7.59 20.38 11.85
C ALA A 183 -8.46 21.52 11.28
N ASN A 184 -8.28 22.76 11.74
CA ASN A 184 -9.01 23.92 11.25
C ASN A 184 -8.36 24.61 10.04
N ASN A 185 -7.22 24.13 9.56
CA ASN A 185 -6.56 24.66 8.38
C ASN A 185 -7.16 24.00 7.13
N THR A 186 -7.77 24.80 6.26
CA THR A 186 -8.45 24.36 5.03
C THR A 186 -7.60 24.53 3.78
N THR A 187 -6.29 24.82 3.91
CA THR A 187 -5.38 24.95 2.77
C THR A 187 -5.40 23.69 1.91
N LEU A 188 -5.41 23.86 0.60
CA LEU A 188 -5.40 22.80 -0.39
C LEU A 188 -4.11 22.85 -1.22
N PHE A 189 -3.85 21.77 -1.95
CA PHE A 189 -2.88 21.78 -3.02
C PHE A 189 -3.20 22.87 -4.03
N SER A 190 -2.18 23.49 -4.59
CA SER A 190 -2.31 24.37 -5.74
C SER A 190 -2.93 23.61 -6.92
N THR A 191 -3.78 24.29 -7.69
CA THR A 191 -4.52 23.68 -8.81
C THR A 191 -3.63 23.24 -9.98
N ASP A 192 -2.39 23.69 -10.03
CA ASP A 192 -1.36 23.31 -11.01
C ASP A 192 -0.53 22.09 -10.54
N THR A 193 -0.85 21.52 -9.38
CA THR A 193 -0.19 20.30 -8.91
C THR A 193 -0.57 19.10 -9.80
N LEU A 194 0.43 18.44 -10.36
CA LEU A 194 0.24 17.24 -11.18
C LEU A 194 0.03 16.02 -10.30
N LEU A 195 -1.06 15.28 -10.55
CA LEU A 195 -1.41 14.08 -9.79
C LEU A 195 -0.97 12.83 -10.55
N LEU A 196 -0.14 12.00 -9.92
CA LEU A 196 0.38 10.77 -10.51
C LEU A 196 -0.19 9.53 -9.81
N PRO A 197 -0.48 8.45 -10.57
CA PRO A 197 -1.17 7.27 -10.05
C PRO A 197 -0.27 6.39 -9.18
N SER A 198 1.06 6.43 -9.37
CA SER A 198 1.98 5.52 -8.67
C SER A 198 3.18 6.23 -8.05
N SER A 199 3.80 5.58 -7.06
CA SER A 199 5.02 6.03 -6.41
C SER A 199 6.21 6.05 -7.37
N GLU A 200 6.34 5.04 -8.22
CA GLU A 200 7.38 4.98 -9.26
C GLU A 200 7.27 6.15 -10.24
N GLY A 201 6.04 6.56 -10.57
CA GLY A 201 5.79 7.71 -11.44
C GLY A 201 6.33 9.02 -10.85
N ILE A 202 6.16 9.24 -9.55
CA ILE A 202 6.72 10.40 -8.85
C ILE A 202 8.25 10.42 -8.96
N THR A 203 8.90 9.29 -8.67
CA THR A 203 10.37 9.17 -8.73
C THR A 203 10.90 9.37 -10.15
N ALA A 204 10.27 8.75 -11.15
CA ALA A 204 10.67 8.87 -12.57
C ALA A 204 10.57 10.31 -13.07
N GLU A 205 9.44 10.99 -12.84
CA GLU A 205 9.27 12.38 -13.26
C GLU A 205 10.26 13.33 -12.53
N THR A 206 10.52 13.06 -11.24
CA THR A 206 11.50 13.86 -10.46
C THR A 206 12.91 13.70 -11.00
N ARG A 207 13.30 12.48 -11.43
CA ARG A 207 14.59 12.22 -12.07
C ARG A 207 14.77 13.02 -13.36
N ASP A 208 13.74 13.05 -14.20
CA ASP A 208 13.84 13.53 -15.57
C ASP A 208 13.58 15.04 -15.71
N ASN A 209 12.92 15.68 -14.74
CA ASN A 209 12.51 17.07 -14.80
C ASN A 209 13.21 17.93 -13.72
N PRO A 210 14.12 18.86 -14.10
CA PRO A 210 14.89 19.66 -13.14
C PRO A 210 14.06 20.68 -12.33
N ASN A 211 12.82 20.93 -12.72
CA ASN A 211 11.94 21.89 -12.05
C ASN A 211 11.04 21.25 -10.98
N VAL A 212 11.05 19.92 -10.93
CA VAL A 212 10.11 19.17 -10.09
C VAL A 212 10.49 19.19 -8.60
N ILE A 213 9.46 19.30 -7.77
CA ILE A 213 9.43 18.80 -6.40
C ILE A 213 8.39 17.68 -6.30
N GLY A 214 8.81 16.54 -5.75
CA GLY A 214 7.96 15.39 -5.47
C GLY A 214 8.07 14.97 -4.00
N TYR A 215 7.20 14.09 -3.59
CA TYR A 215 7.30 13.40 -2.30
C TYR A 215 6.74 11.99 -2.40
N ASP A 216 7.36 11.05 -1.72
CA ASP A 216 6.86 9.67 -1.63
C ASP A 216 7.46 8.94 -0.43
N GLY A 217 7.00 7.71 -0.18
CA GLY A 217 7.59 6.84 0.84
C GLY A 217 9.06 6.55 0.59
N LEU A 218 9.84 6.48 1.66
CA LEU A 218 11.29 6.28 1.60
C LEU A 218 11.68 5.01 0.82
N GLY A 219 10.85 3.97 0.85
CA GLY A 219 11.06 2.73 0.08
C GLY A 219 11.03 2.89 -1.44
N TYR A 220 10.61 4.04 -1.96
CA TYR A 220 10.58 4.35 -3.40
C TYR A 220 11.69 5.31 -3.83
N VAL A 221 12.51 5.77 -2.89
CA VAL A 221 13.63 6.65 -3.20
C VAL A 221 14.76 5.85 -3.84
N THR A 222 15.19 6.28 -5.01
CA THR A 222 16.32 5.69 -5.74
C THR A 222 17.51 6.65 -5.75
N PRO A 223 18.74 6.16 -6.03
CA PRO A 223 19.92 7.02 -6.17
C PRO A 223 19.83 8.06 -7.31
N GLU A 224 18.82 7.94 -8.18
CA GLU A 224 18.60 8.82 -9.32
C GLU A 224 17.90 10.14 -8.97
N VAL A 225 17.40 10.27 -7.73
CA VAL A 225 16.77 11.50 -7.23
C VAL A 225 17.50 12.01 -6.00
N LYS A 226 17.41 13.30 -5.73
CA LYS A 226 18.00 13.90 -4.53
C LYS A 226 16.94 14.07 -3.46
N VAL A 227 17.24 13.58 -2.25
CA VAL A 227 16.41 13.79 -1.06
C VAL A 227 16.76 15.12 -0.42
N VAL A 228 15.74 15.87 -0.04
CA VAL A 228 15.84 17.17 0.66
C VAL A 228 15.66 16.93 2.16
N ALA A 229 16.57 17.48 2.97
CA ALA A 229 16.43 17.46 4.43
C ALA A 229 15.27 18.37 4.87
N VAL A 230 14.49 17.92 5.86
CA VAL A 230 13.32 18.65 6.33
C VAL A 230 13.44 19.03 7.80
N ALA A 231 13.11 20.28 8.12
CA ALA A 231 12.99 20.77 9.50
C ALA A 231 11.54 21.11 9.83
N LYS A 232 11.14 20.95 11.10
CA LYS A 232 9.82 21.35 11.59
C LYS A 232 9.60 22.85 11.39
N ASP A 233 10.62 23.63 11.69
CA ASP A 233 10.63 25.09 11.54
C ASP A 233 12.07 25.58 11.27
N ILE A 234 12.25 26.89 11.10
CA ILE A 234 13.53 27.51 10.76
C ILE A 234 14.58 27.42 11.88
N THR A 235 14.18 27.10 13.10
CA THR A 235 15.07 26.99 14.27
C THR A 235 15.48 25.56 14.57
N GLY A 236 14.81 24.59 14.00
CA GLY A 236 15.06 23.16 14.21
C GLY A 236 16.17 22.60 13.31
N PRO A 237 16.63 21.38 13.61
CA PRO A 237 17.57 20.70 12.74
C PRO A 237 16.88 20.30 11.42
N TYR A 238 17.64 20.38 10.33
CA TYR A 238 17.26 19.79 9.05
C TYR A 238 17.69 18.33 9.02
N VAL A 239 16.73 17.43 8.95
CA VAL A 239 16.94 15.98 9.08
C VAL A 239 16.62 15.29 7.74
N LEU A 240 17.47 14.36 7.32
CA LEU A 240 17.19 13.45 6.22
C LEU A 240 16.33 12.27 6.71
N PRO A 241 15.41 11.76 5.88
CA PRO A 241 14.65 10.57 6.22
C PRO A 241 15.56 9.34 6.29
N SER A 242 15.48 8.62 7.38
CA SER A 242 16.12 7.32 7.58
C SER A 242 15.35 6.52 8.63
N ALA A 243 15.60 5.21 8.72
CA ALA A 243 15.01 4.40 9.78
C ALA A 243 15.39 4.92 11.17
N GLU A 244 16.63 5.36 11.37
CA GLU A 244 17.12 5.93 12.62
C GLU A 244 16.36 7.22 12.97
N SER A 245 16.33 8.20 12.05
CA SER A 245 15.68 9.49 12.32
C SER A 245 14.17 9.38 12.52
N VAL A 246 13.53 8.36 11.95
CA VAL A 246 12.11 8.05 12.21
C VAL A 246 11.92 7.43 13.60
N ASN A 247 12.76 6.47 13.99
CA ASN A 247 12.66 5.81 15.30
C ASN A 247 12.97 6.77 16.46
N GLU A 248 13.89 7.70 16.26
CA GLU A 248 14.23 8.75 17.22
C GLU A 248 13.22 9.90 17.23
N GLY A 249 12.25 9.92 16.30
CA GLY A 249 11.22 10.96 16.19
C GLY A 249 11.76 12.31 15.71
N GLU A 250 12.95 12.32 15.10
CA GLU A 250 13.62 13.52 14.59
C GLU A 250 13.07 13.93 13.22
N TYR A 251 12.78 12.97 12.33
CA TYR A 251 12.25 13.27 11.01
C TYR A 251 10.77 13.68 11.08
N PRO A 252 10.41 14.89 10.60
CA PRO A 252 9.08 15.45 10.89
C PRO A 252 7.94 14.88 10.04
N ILE A 253 8.21 14.14 8.96
CA ILE A 253 7.19 13.61 8.05
C ILE A 253 7.24 12.07 8.08
N ALA A 254 7.07 11.49 9.26
CA ALA A 254 6.98 10.05 9.47
C ALA A 254 5.53 9.62 9.76
N ARG A 255 5.20 8.36 9.42
CA ARG A 255 3.86 7.79 9.61
C ARG A 255 3.92 6.28 9.84
N ASP A 256 2.89 5.76 10.46
CA ASP A 256 2.66 4.32 10.49
C ASP A 256 2.03 3.83 9.17
N LEU A 257 2.28 2.57 8.85
CA LEU A 257 1.66 1.82 7.76
C LEU A 257 0.78 0.74 8.35
N TYR A 258 -0.41 0.59 7.76
CA TYR A 258 -1.50 -0.18 8.35
C TYR A 258 -1.99 -1.29 7.43
N MET A 259 -2.40 -2.39 8.05
CA MET A 259 -3.36 -3.34 7.48
C MET A 259 -4.62 -3.32 8.34
N TYR A 260 -5.78 -3.28 7.70
CA TYR A 260 -7.07 -3.34 8.39
C TYR A 260 -7.78 -4.64 8.07
N THR A 261 -8.40 -5.25 9.10
CA THR A 261 -9.26 -6.44 8.99
C THR A 261 -10.71 -6.11 9.37
N ASN A 262 -11.64 -6.96 8.96
CA ASN A 262 -13.01 -6.93 9.47
C ASN A 262 -13.11 -7.80 10.73
N GLY A 263 -13.16 -7.18 11.89
CA GLY A 263 -13.12 -7.86 13.18
C GLY A 263 -11.76 -8.47 13.48
N GLU A 264 -11.67 -9.22 14.58
CA GLU A 264 -10.46 -9.94 14.97
C GLU A 264 -10.09 -10.98 13.91
N PRO A 265 -8.85 -10.97 13.40
CA PRO A 265 -8.42 -11.91 12.37
C PRO A 265 -8.42 -13.36 12.90
N SER A 266 -8.65 -14.31 12.03
CA SER A 266 -8.63 -15.74 12.34
C SER A 266 -8.03 -16.55 11.19
N GLY A 267 -7.70 -17.84 11.43
CA GLY A 267 -7.16 -18.75 10.43
C GLY A 267 -5.91 -18.19 9.74
N SER A 268 -5.82 -18.34 8.43
CA SER A 268 -4.65 -17.94 7.63
C SER A 268 -4.36 -16.44 7.68
N VAL A 269 -5.37 -15.58 7.84
CA VAL A 269 -5.17 -14.13 7.98
C VAL A 269 -4.45 -13.81 9.29
N LEU A 270 -4.86 -14.43 10.40
CA LEU A 270 -4.19 -14.26 11.70
C LEU A 270 -2.75 -14.79 11.65
N GLU A 271 -2.55 -15.97 11.06
CA GLU A 271 -1.21 -16.57 10.92
C GLU A 271 -0.28 -15.67 10.09
N TYR A 272 -0.79 -15.12 8.99
CA TYR A 272 -0.04 -14.19 8.14
C TYR A 272 0.30 -12.88 8.86
N LEU A 273 -0.64 -12.26 9.55
CA LEU A 273 -0.38 -11.04 10.33
C LEU A 273 0.63 -11.31 11.47
N ASN A 274 0.53 -12.44 12.15
CA ASN A 274 1.51 -12.84 13.18
C ASN A 274 2.91 -13.04 12.56
N TRP A 275 2.98 -13.63 11.36
CA TRP A 275 4.26 -13.77 10.66
C TRP A 275 4.85 -12.42 10.25
N ILE A 276 4.03 -11.46 9.76
CA ILE A 276 4.47 -10.08 9.47
C ILE A 276 5.16 -9.45 10.68
N MET A 277 4.72 -9.75 11.88
CA MET A 277 5.29 -9.25 13.14
C MET A 277 6.57 -9.98 13.58
N THR A 278 7.07 -10.95 12.81
CA THR A 278 8.35 -11.62 13.14
C THR A 278 9.57 -10.82 12.66
N SER A 279 10.72 -11.07 13.29
CA SER A 279 12.00 -10.46 12.87
C SER A 279 12.35 -10.75 11.41
N ALA A 280 11.98 -11.93 10.89
CA ALA A 280 12.22 -12.30 9.50
C ALA A 280 11.42 -11.42 8.52
N ALA A 281 10.13 -11.22 8.79
CA ALA A 281 9.29 -10.35 7.96
C ALA A 281 9.65 -8.86 8.12
N GLN A 282 10.05 -8.43 9.31
CA GLN A 282 10.51 -7.06 9.57
C GLN A 282 11.90 -6.77 8.95
N ALA A 283 12.73 -7.78 8.72
CA ALA A 283 13.94 -7.63 7.93
C ALA A 283 13.63 -7.27 6.46
N VAL A 284 12.52 -7.76 5.89
CA VAL A 284 12.05 -7.38 4.55
C VAL A 284 11.63 -5.89 4.52
N VAL A 285 11.01 -5.38 5.59
CA VAL A 285 10.67 -3.96 5.74
C VAL A 285 11.93 -3.10 5.56
N MET A 286 12.99 -3.43 6.28
CA MET A 286 14.25 -2.70 6.23
C MET A 286 14.95 -2.82 4.86
N GLN A 287 14.95 -4.01 4.26
CA GLN A 287 15.55 -4.24 2.93
C GLN A 287 14.88 -3.40 1.83
N LEU A 288 13.59 -3.12 1.96
CA LEU A 288 12.83 -2.29 1.03
C LEU A 288 12.83 -0.78 1.39
N GLY A 289 13.66 -0.37 2.36
CA GLY A 289 13.83 1.04 2.73
C GLY A 289 12.73 1.60 3.62
N PHE A 290 11.83 0.77 4.13
CA PHE A 290 10.86 1.15 5.15
C PHE A 290 11.43 1.00 6.55
N VAL A 291 10.71 1.48 7.55
CA VAL A 291 11.13 1.44 8.94
C VAL A 291 10.41 0.30 9.67
N PRO A 292 11.13 -0.69 10.17
CA PRO A 292 10.51 -1.78 10.92
C PRO A 292 9.90 -1.27 12.22
N ILE A 293 8.83 -1.94 12.67
CA ILE A 293 8.30 -1.75 14.01
C ILE A 293 9.16 -2.49 15.02
N GLU A 294 9.24 -1.96 16.23
CA GLU A 294 9.87 -2.67 17.33
C GLU A 294 9.04 -3.91 17.67
N ILE A 295 9.69 -5.06 17.70
CA ILE A 295 9.08 -6.32 18.13
C ILE A 295 9.26 -6.39 19.65
N PRO A 296 8.18 -6.53 20.42
CA PRO A 296 8.24 -6.61 21.87
C PRO A 296 9.00 -7.82 22.38
#